data_a64cd642cb20bb276cabde1806ec2a7c
#
_entry.id   a64cd642cb20bb276cabde1806ec2a7c
#
_cell.length_a   1.000
_cell.length_b   1.000
_cell.length_c   1.000
_cell.angle_alpha   90.00
_cell.angle_beta   90.00
_cell.angle_gamma   90.00
#
_symmetry.space_group_name_H-M   'P 1'
#
loop_
_entity.id
_entity.type
_entity.pdbx_description
1 polymer ?
#
loop_
_entity_poly.entity_id
_entity_poly.type
_entity_poly.pdbx_seq_one_letter_code
_entity_poly.pdbx_strand_id
1 'polypeptide(L)'
;AYVYYAQDYYFDAEAELVRFIKTYPKSPDLNYAHFLLAMCYYEKIVDEKKDLGPLLKAQEKFKFIVKNYPSSDYALDAEYKLDLIQDYLASKEMYIASHYMKKKKWIASINRYKTVVEKYEKTIYVEEALHRLVELYFSIG
;
A
#
# COMPACT_ATOMS: atom_id res chain seq x y z
N ALA A 1 -17.27 -20.46 -6.78
CA ALA A 1 -16.14 -19.92 -7.50
C ALA A 1 -15.51 -18.74 -6.79
N TYR A 2 -16.30 -17.84 -6.26
CA TYR A 2 -15.81 -16.68 -5.55
C TYR A 2 -15.21 -16.99 -4.18
N VAL A 3 -15.75 -17.97 -3.51
CA VAL A 3 -15.28 -18.38 -2.19
C VAL A 3 -13.94 -19.08 -2.25
N TYR A 4 -13.69 -19.77 -3.31
CA TYR A 4 -12.41 -20.34 -3.63
C TYR A 4 -11.34 -19.29 -3.75
N TYR A 5 -11.73 -18.15 -4.18
CA TYR A 5 -10.91 -17.00 -4.36
C TYR A 5 -10.24 -16.54 -3.10
N ALA A 6 -10.88 -16.70 -1.97
CA ALA A 6 -10.45 -16.06 -0.75
C ALA A 6 -9.30 -16.78 -0.04
N GLN A 7 -8.91 -17.98 -0.47
CA GLN A 7 -7.90 -18.73 0.26
C GLN A 7 -6.74 -19.21 -0.61
N ASP A 8 -6.90 -20.31 -1.32
CA ASP A 8 -5.81 -20.91 -2.07
C ASP A 8 -5.72 -20.41 -3.50
N TYR A 9 -6.77 -19.78 -3.97
CA TYR A 9 -6.90 -19.36 -5.35
C TYR A 9 -6.01 -18.17 -5.73
N TYR A 10 -5.64 -17.33 -4.77
CA TYR A 10 -4.80 -16.19 -5.09
C TYR A 10 -3.40 -16.61 -5.55
N PHE A 11 -2.88 -17.70 -5.00
CA PHE A 11 -1.60 -18.23 -5.45
C PHE A 11 -1.70 -18.79 -6.86
N ASP A 12 -2.74 -19.56 -7.15
CA ASP A 12 -2.94 -20.14 -8.47
C ASP A 12 -3.25 -19.06 -9.49
N ALA A 13 -4.09 -18.10 -9.12
CA ALA A 13 -4.42 -16.97 -9.98
C ALA A 13 -3.18 -16.13 -10.28
N GLU A 14 -2.35 -15.87 -9.28
CA GLU A 14 -1.11 -15.13 -9.45
C GLU A 14 -0.19 -15.81 -10.46
N ALA A 15 0.03 -17.11 -10.30
CA ALA A 15 0.89 -17.88 -11.19
C ALA A 15 0.38 -17.84 -12.63
N GLU A 16 -0.93 -18.03 -12.81
CA GLU A 16 -1.53 -18.01 -14.14
C GLU A 16 -1.48 -16.63 -14.78
N LEU A 17 -1.69 -15.57 -14.00
CA LEU A 17 -1.61 -14.20 -14.50
C LEU A 17 -0.20 -13.80 -14.90
N VAL A 18 0.79 -14.17 -14.09
CA VAL A 18 2.20 -13.94 -14.42
C VAL A 18 2.55 -14.65 -15.71
N ARG A 19 2.13 -15.91 -15.85
CA ARG A 19 2.36 -16.69 -17.06
C ARG A 19 1.69 -16.03 -18.28
N PHE A 20 0.44 -15.58 -18.15
CA PHE A 20 -0.29 -14.91 -19.22
C PHE A 20 0.44 -13.66 -19.69
N ILE A 21 0.89 -12.83 -18.76
CA ILE A 21 1.60 -11.59 -19.09
C ILE A 21 2.90 -11.87 -19.84
N LYS A 22 3.64 -12.91 -19.44
CA LYS A 22 4.87 -13.30 -20.12
C LYS A 22 4.62 -13.91 -21.49
N THR A 23 3.57 -14.71 -21.63
CA THR A 23 3.28 -15.44 -22.86
C THR A 23 2.65 -14.56 -23.92
N TYR A 24 1.81 -13.59 -23.51
CA TYR A 24 1.07 -12.75 -24.44
C TYR A 24 1.32 -11.25 -24.16
N PRO A 25 2.56 -10.78 -24.40
CA PRO A 25 2.91 -9.38 -24.05
C PRO A 25 2.22 -8.31 -24.89
N LYS A 26 1.53 -8.73 -25.96
CA LYS A 26 0.80 -7.80 -26.86
C LYS A 26 -0.71 -7.98 -26.80
N SER A 27 -1.21 -8.76 -25.86
CA SER A 27 -2.65 -8.98 -25.74
C SER A 27 -3.38 -7.70 -25.35
N PRO A 28 -4.58 -7.45 -25.91
CA PRO A 28 -5.41 -6.33 -25.48
C PRO A 28 -5.92 -6.49 -24.04
N ASP A 29 -5.84 -7.69 -23.47
CA ASP A 29 -6.28 -7.98 -22.11
C ASP A 29 -5.17 -7.79 -21.06
N LEU A 30 -3.99 -7.30 -21.45
CA LEU A 30 -2.88 -7.09 -20.52
C LEU A 30 -3.23 -6.15 -19.38
N ASN A 31 -3.94 -5.06 -19.69
CA ASN A 31 -4.34 -4.11 -18.65
C ASN A 31 -5.16 -4.81 -17.56
N TYR A 32 -6.15 -5.58 -17.98
CA TYR A 32 -6.99 -6.34 -17.07
C TYR A 32 -6.17 -7.38 -16.28
N ALA A 33 -5.25 -8.08 -16.96
CA ALA A 33 -4.38 -9.07 -16.32
C ALA A 33 -3.50 -8.43 -15.25
N HIS A 34 -2.92 -7.28 -15.53
CA HIS A 34 -2.12 -6.55 -14.54
C HIS A 34 -2.98 -6.09 -13.35
N PHE A 35 -4.20 -5.63 -13.64
CA PHE A 35 -5.11 -5.22 -12.58
C PHE A 35 -5.50 -6.40 -11.68
N LEU A 36 -5.83 -7.54 -12.26
CA LEU A 36 -6.15 -8.75 -11.49
C LEU A 36 -4.98 -9.21 -10.65
N LEU A 37 -3.77 -9.13 -11.20
CA LEU A 37 -2.57 -9.49 -10.46
C LEU A 37 -2.36 -8.55 -9.25
N ALA A 38 -2.56 -7.26 -9.46
CA ALA A 38 -2.50 -6.29 -8.38
C ALA A 38 -3.55 -6.60 -7.30
N MET A 39 -4.75 -6.97 -7.71
CA MET A 39 -5.82 -7.33 -6.78
C MET A 39 -5.48 -8.61 -5.99
N CYS A 40 -4.81 -9.56 -6.63
CA CYS A 40 -4.34 -10.77 -5.91
C CYS A 40 -3.39 -10.41 -4.78
N TYR A 41 -2.44 -9.53 -5.04
CA TYR A 41 -1.52 -9.06 -4.00
C TYR A 41 -2.25 -8.26 -2.92
N TYR A 42 -3.18 -7.41 -3.34
CA TYR A 42 -3.95 -6.59 -2.41
C TYR A 42 -4.79 -7.43 -1.44
N GLU A 43 -5.45 -8.46 -1.96
CA GLU A 43 -6.30 -9.31 -1.11
C GLU A 43 -5.48 -10.16 -0.13
N LYS A 44 -4.25 -10.51 -0.47
CA LYS A 44 -3.36 -11.20 0.47
C LYS A 44 -3.07 -10.37 1.72
N ILE A 45 -3.17 -9.06 1.64
CA ILE A 45 -2.94 -8.16 2.77
C ILE A 45 -3.98 -8.37 3.87
N VAL A 46 -5.22 -8.64 3.46
CA VAL A 46 -6.33 -8.80 4.39
C VAL A 46 -6.12 -10.03 5.28
N ASP A 47 -5.51 -11.08 4.73
CA ASP A 47 -5.28 -12.34 5.43
C ASP A 47 -4.00 -12.35 6.25
N GLU A 48 -2.96 -11.62 5.83
CA GLU A 48 -1.66 -11.61 6.48
C GLU A 48 -1.27 -10.20 6.92
N LYS A 49 -1.85 -9.74 8.01
CA LYS A 49 -1.65 -8.37 8.52
C LYS A 49 -0.21 -8.03 8.93
N LYS A 50 0.70 -9.01 8.95
CA LYS A 50 2.06 -8.81 9.45
C LYS A 50 3.12 -8.67 8.37
N ASP A 51 2.83 -9.09 7.13
CA ASP A 51 3.79 -9.06 6.05
C ASP A 51 3.48 -7.94 5.07
N LEU A 52 4.42 -7.00 4.93
CA LEU A 52 4.29 -5.87 4.00
C LEU A 52 4.66 -6.24 2.57
N GLY A 53 5.24 -7.43 2.35
CA GLY A 53 5.66 -7.85 1.02
C GLY A 53 4.56 -7.80 -0.03
N PRO A 54 3.41 -8.47 0.20
CA PRO A 54 2.29 -8.41 -0.73
C PRO A 54 1.76 -6.99 -0.95
N LEU A 55 1.72 -6.17 0.10
CA LEU A 55 1.28 -4.79 0.02
C LEU A 55 2.16 -3.97 -0.91
N LEU A 56 3.48 -4.10 -0.79
CA LEU A 56 4.42 -3.38 -1.64
C LEU A 56 4.34 -3.85 -3.09
N LYS A 57 4.11 -5.14 -3.30
CA LYS A 57 3.90 -5.68 -4.65
C LYS A 57 2.61 -5.15 -5.27
N ALA A 58 1.53 -5.08 -4.49
CA ALA A 58 0.27 -4.50 -4.95
C ALA A 58 0.46 -3.04 -5.33
N GLN A 59 1.15 -2.28 -4.49
CA GLN A 59 1.44 -0.87 -4.75
C GLN A 59 2.20 -0.69 -6.07
N GLU A 60 3.23 -1.49 -6.27
CA GLU A 60 4.02 -1.45 -7.50
C GLU A 60 3.18 -1.72 -8.74
N LYS A 61 2.32 -2.74 -8.67
CA LYS A 61 1.45 -3.11 -9.79
C LYS A 61 0.38 -2.07 -10.07
N PHE A 62 -0.23 -1.50 -9.04
CA PHE A 62 -1.19 -0.42 -9.24
C PHE A 62 -0.54 0.82 -9.85
N LYS A 63 0.67 1.16 -9.42
CA LYS A 63 1.44 2.26 -10.03
C LYS A 63 1.74 1.99 -11.49
N PHE A 64 2.06 0.75 -11.83
CA PHE A 64 2.29 0.35 -13.21
C PHE A 64 1.06 0.60 -14.08
N ILE A 65 -0.13 0.25 -13.58
CA ILE A 65 -1.38 0.44 -14.32
C ILE A 65 -1.67 1.93 -14.54
N VAL A 66 -1.51 2.74 -13.50
CA VAL A 66 -1.73 4.18 -13.60
C VAL A 66 -0.78 4.81 -14.61
N LYS A 67 0.47 4.37 -14.63
CA LYS A 67 1.49 4.91 -15.53
C LYS A 67 1.28 4.48 -16.98
N ASN A 68 0.96 3.21 -17.22
CA ASN A 68 0.93 2.65 -18.56
C ASN A 68 -0.46 2.66 -19.21
N TYR A 69 -1.50 2.73 -18.40
CA TYR A 69 -2.90 2.71 -18.89
C TYR A 69 -3.72 3.81 -18.22
N PRO A 70 -3.28 5.09 -18.31
CA PRO A 70 -3.88 6.16 -17.51
C PRO A 70 -5.33 6.50 -17.84
N SER A 71 -5.79 6.16 -19.05
CA SER A 71 -7.16 6.46 -19.46
C SER A 71 -8.13 5.29 -19.25
N SER A 72 -7.69 4.19 -18.68
CA SER A 72 -8.55 3.04 -18.44
C SER A 72 -9.34 3.17 -17.14
N ASP A 73 -10.47 2.48 -17.07
CA ASP A 73 -11.26 2.40 -15.84
C ASP A 73 -10.47 1.71 -14.72
N TYR A 74 -9.60 0.77 -15.10
CA TYR A 74 -8.72 0.09 -14.12
C TYR A 74 -7.73 1.06 -13.47
N ALA A 75 -7.29 2.10 -14.20
CA ALA A 75 -6.41 3.11 -13.64
C ALA A 75 -7.11 3.91 -12.53
N LEU A 76 -8.39 4.22 -12.69
CA LEU A 76 -9.15 4.92 -11.65
C LEU A 76 -9.27 4.07 -10.38
N ASP A 77 -9.59 2.79 -10.55
CA ASP A 77 -9.63 1.86 -9.42
C ASP A 77 -8.25 1.69 -8.79
N ALA A 78 -7.20 1.64 -9.61
CA ALA A 78 -5.83 1.52 -9.13
C ALA A 78 -5.42 2.74 -8.30
N GLU A 79 -5.78 3.95 -8.74
CA GLU A 79 -5.52 5.17 -7.97
C GLU A 79 -6.21 5.14 -6.60
N TYR A 80 -7.46 4.71 -6.57
CA TYR A 80 -8.21 4.58 -5.33
C TYR A 80 -7.53 3.57 -4.39
N LYS A 81 -7.12 2.42 -4.93
CA LYS A 81 -6.41 1.40 -4.14
C LYS A 81 -5.06 1.91 -3.64
N LEU A 82 -4.35 2.69 -4.46
CA LEU A 82 -3.09 3.30 -4.04
C LEU A 82 -3.29 4.23 -2.85
N ASP A 83 -4.36 5.03 -2.87
CA ASP A 83 -4.67 5.91 -1.74
C ASP A 83 -4.94 5.11 -0.47
N LEU A 84 -5.68 4.01 -0.57
CA LEU A 84 -5.94 3.14 0.57
C LEU A 84 -4.65 2.50 1.10
N ILE A 85 -3.75 2.09 0.22
CA ILE A 85 -2.45 1.53 0.60
C ILE A 85 -1.61 2.60 1.31
N GLN A 86 -1.59 3.83 0.79
CA GLN A 86 -0.86 4.92 1.42
C GLN A 86 -1.38 5.21 2.83
N ASP A 87 -2.70 5.26 3.00
CA ASP A 87 -3.30 5.46 4.32
C ASP A 87 -2.91 4.34 5.28
N TYR A 88 -2.91 3.11 4.79
CA TYR A 88 -2.52 1.96 5.62
C TYR A 88 -1.05 2.05 6.06
N LEU A 89 -0.15 2.37 5.13
CA LEU A 89 1.27 2.51 5.44
C LEU A 89 1.50 3.67 6.42
N ALA A 90 0.81 4.78 6.22
CA ALA A 90 0.88 5.92 7.14
C ALA A 90 0.37 5.53 8.53
N SER A 91 -0.73 4.78 8.61
CA SER A 91 -1.27 4.35 9.90
C SER A 91 -0.29 3.48 10.68
N LYS A 92 0.47 2.64 9.99
CA LYS A 92 1.51 1.83 10.63
C LYS A 92 2.63 2.69 11.19
N GLU A 93 3.06 3.69 10.43
CA GLU A 93 4.09 4.62 10.92
C GLU A 93 3.58 5.41 12.13
N MET A 94 2.33 5.85 12.10
CA MET A 94 1.71 6.54 13.23
C MET A 94 1.66 5.66 14.48
N TYR A 95 1.32 4.39 14.32
CA TYR A 95 1.28 3.45 15.43
C TYR A 95 2.66 3.27 16.06
N ILE A 96 3.69 3.06 15.24
CA ILE A 96 5.06 2.89 15.71
C ILE A 96 5.55 4.17 16.40
N ALA A 97 5.28 5.32 15.79
CA ALA A 97 5.66 6.61 16.37
C ALA A 97 5.02 6.82 17.75
N SER A 98 3.74 6.52 17.87
CA SER A 98 3.01 6.64 19.14
C SER A 98 3.58 5.71 20.19
N HIS A 99 3.95 4.49 19.80
CA HIS A 99 4.56 3.52 20.70
C HIS A 99 5.90 4.03 21.25
N TYR A 100 6.75 4.57 20.39
CA TYR A 100 8.02 5.17 20.83
C TYR A 100 7.79 6.40 21.70
N MET A 101 6.79 7.21 21.39
CA MET A 101 6.45 8.38 22.21
C MET A 101 6.09 7.99 23.63
N LYS A 102 5.27 6.95 23.80
CA LYS A 102 4.88 6.44 25.12
C LYS A 102 6.07 5.91 25.90
N LYS A 103 7.06 5.39 25.22
CA LYS A 103 8.31 4.90 25.83
C LYS A 103 9.35 5.99 26.02
N LYS A 104 9.02 7.23 25.72
CA LYS A 104 9.91 8.40 25.81
C LYS A 104 11.14 8.29 24.91
N LYS A 105 11.04 7.54 23.83
CA LYS A 105 12.08 7.47 22.80
C LYS A 105 11.80 8.54 21.74
N TRP A 106 12.13 9.78 22.10
CA TRP A 106 11.73 10.96 21.36
C TRP A 106 12.24 11.00 19.93
N ILE A 107 13.52 10.71 19.74
CA ILE A 107 14.14 10.77 18.40
C ILE A 107 13.54 9.72 17.47
N ALA A 108 13.34 8.49 17.96
CA ALA A 108 12.72 7.44 17.18
C ALA A 108 11.30 7.80 16.80
N SER A 109 10.54 8.39 17.72
CA SER A 109 9.18 8.85 17.47
C SER A 109 9.15 9.96 16.41
N ILE A 110 10.04 10.95 16.56
CA ILE A 110 10.15 12.06 15.61
C ILE A 110 10.40 11.54 14.20
N ASN A 111 11.34 10.61 14.06
CA ASN A 111 11.67 10.05 12.75
C ASN A 111 10.47 9.39 12.07
N ARG A 112 9.65 8.69 12.85
CA ARG A 112 8.45 8.03 12.30
C ARG A 112 7.38 9.04 11.89
N TYR A 113 7.12 10.04 12.71
CA TYR A 113 6.17 11.09 12.35
C TYR A 113 6.64 11.91 11.14
N LYS A 114 7.95 12.16 11.05
CA LYS A 114 8.52 12.82 9.87
C LYS A 114 8.28 12.00 8.60
N THR A 115 8.40 10.68 8.69
CA THR A 115 8.14 9.79 7.56
C THR A 115 6.71 9.98 7.04
N VAL A 116 5.74 10.11 7.94
CA VAL A 116 4.35 10.35 7.54
C VAL A 116 4.22 11.67 6.79
N VAL A 117 4.82 12.74 7.31
CA VAL A 117 4.74 14.06 6.69
C VAL A 117 5.43 14.09 5.33
N GLU A 118 6.59 13.44 5.21
CA GLU A 118 7.39 13.49 3.99
C GLU A 118 6.95 12.51 2.91
N LYS A 119 6.61 11.28 3.29
CA LYS A 119 6.28 10.22 2.35
C LYS A 119 4.79 10.00 2.13
N TYR A 120 3.97 10.34 3.11
CA TYR A 120 2.53 10.08 3.09
C TYR A 120 1.72 11.36 3.25
N GLU A 121 2.18 12.41 2.59
CA GLU A 121 1.61 13.77 2.73
C GLU A 121 0.16 13.89 2.30
N LYS A 122 -0.33 12.97 1.47
CA LYS A 122 -1.71 12.98 0.98
C LYS A 122 -2.65 12.15 1.84
N THR A 123 -2.17 11.59 2.93
CA THR A 123 -3.00 10.78 3.81
C THR A 123 -3.71 11.63 4.86
N ILE A 124 -4.73 11.03 5.48
CA ILE A 124 -5.48 11.69 6.55
C ILE A 124 -4.66 11.89 7.83
N TYR A 125 -3.48 11.28 7.92
CA TYR A 125 -2.65 11.27 9.13
C TYR A 125 -1.66 12.42 9.23
N VAL A 126 -1.51 13.22 8.18
CA VAL A 126 -0.48 14.27 8.12
C VAL A 126 -0.69 15.33 9.20
N GLU A 127 -1.93 15.80 9.39
CA GLU A 127 -2.23 16.82 10.39
C GLU A 127 -1.87 16.35 11.79
N GLU A 128 -2.27 15.14 12.14
CA GLU A 128 -1.93 14.57 13.44
C GLU A 128 -0.42 14.41 13.61
N ALA A 129 0.28 13.94 12.56
CA ALA A 129 1.72 13.79 12.60
C ALA A 129 2.43 15.12 12.85
N LEU A 130 2.00 16.17 12.17
CA LEU A 130 2.54 17.51 12.38
C LEU A 130 2.31 17.99 13.82
N HIS A 131 1.11 17.77 14.32
CA HIS A 131 0.77 18.14 15.70
C HIS A 131 1.66 17.42 16.71
N ARG A 132 1.86 16.13 16.52
CA ARG A 132 2.73 15.33 17.41
C ARG A 132 4.19 15.77 17.31
N LEU A 133 4.65 16.15 16.12
CA LEU A 133 6.01 16.68 15.94
C LEU A 133 6.21 17.95 16.75
N VAL A 134 5.23 18.86 16.74
CA VAL A 134 5.30 20.08 17.55
C VAL A 134 5.42 19.72 19.03
N GLU A 135 4.57 18.83 19.52
CA GLU A 135 4.64 18.37 20.93
C GLU A 135 6.01 17.78 21.28
N LEU A 136 6.56 16.93 20.39
CA LEU A 136 7.83 16.28 20.62
C LEU A 136 8.99 17.26 20.65
N TYR A 137 9.01 18.23 19.74
CA TYR A 137 10.07 19.25 19.73
C TYR A 137 10.02 20.11 21.00
N PHE A 138 8.84 20.40 21.50
CA PHE A 138 8.72 21.07 22.78
C PHE A 138 9.22 20.22 23.93
N SER A 139 8.99 18.92 23.90
CA SER A 139 9.39 18.01 24.98
C SER A 139 10.91 17.83 25.10
N ILE A 140 11.62 17.90 23.98
CA ILE A 140 13.08 17.71 24.00
C ILE A 140 13.84 19.03 24.05
N GLY A 141 13.14 20.13 24.09
CA GLY A 141 13.71 21.44 24.25
C GLY A 141 14.16 22.14 23.04
#